data_ccce22e74490d7d47fd51878a6630ad9
#
_entry.id   ccce22e74490d7d47fd51878a6630ad9
#
_cell.length_a   1.000
_cell.length_b   1.000
_cell.length_c   1.000
_cell.angle_alpha   90.00
_cell.angle_beta   90.00
_cell.angle_gamma   90.00
#
_symmetry.space_group_name_H-M   'P 1'
#
loop_
_entity.id
_entity.type
_entity.pdbx_description
1 polymer ?
#
loop_
_entity_poly.entity_id
_entity_poly.type
_entity_poly.pdbx_seq_one_letter_code
_entity_poly.pdbx_strand_id
1 'polypeptide(L)'
;MNTVEVFADILCPFTHVGLHTLIDRRSERGLSQPRLRIRAWPLELVNGQPLDAHHIGAEITALRASVRPDLFDGFSVDTFPSTSMVAFALTAAADRTGDPVLAEEVGMALRNAVFEEGLDIGLS
;
A
#
# COMPACT_ATOMS: atom_id res chain seq x y z
N MET A 1 -13.06 -16.73 9.42
CA MET A 1 -12.55 -15.36 9.61
C MET A 1 -13.14 -14.44 8.57
N ASN A 2 -13.68 -13.32 9.00
CA ASN A 2 -14.24 -12.34 8.08
C ASN A 2 -13.13 -11.59 7.36
N THR A 3 -13.26 -11.47 6.05
CA THR A 3 -12.36 -10.67 5.23
C THR A 3 -13.14 -9.70 4.36
N VAL A 4 -12.52 -8.56 4.06
CA VAL A 4 -13.02 -7.58 3.10
C VAL A 4 -12.01 -7.50 1.97
N GLU A 5 -12.47 -7.67 0.73
CA GLU A 5 -11.60 -7.52 -0.43
C GLU A 5 -11.45 -6.04 -0.79
N VAL A 6 -10.20 -5.64 -1.01
CA VAL A 6 -9.87 -4.28 -1.45
C VAL A 6 -8.97 -4.40 -2.68
N PHE A 7 -9.37 -3.78 -3.77
CA PHE A 7 -8.54 -3.72 -4.98
C PHE A 7 -7.73 -2.44 -4.95
N ALA A 8 -6.41 -2.55 -4.91
CA ALA A 8 -5.56 -1.40 -4.67
C ALA A 8 -4.18 -1.57 -5.31
N ASP A 9 -3.62 -0.45 -5.77
CA ASP A 9 -2.21 -0.39 -6.17
C ASP A 9 -1.34 -0.21 -4.92
N ILE A 10 -0.17 -0.85 -4.93
CA ILE A 10 0.83 -0.69 -3.87
C ILE A 10 1.39 0.73 -3.87
N LEU A 11 1.44 1.39 -5.02
CA LEU A 11 2.03 2.71 -5.20
C LEU A 11 1.01 3.85 -5.15
N CYS A 12 -0.22 3.58 -4.73
CA CYS A 12 -1.26 4.60 -4.62
C CYS A 12 -1.29 5.18 -3.20
N PRO A 13 -1.00 6.48 -3.01
CA PRO A 13 -1.00 7.07 -1.68
C PRO A 13 -2.38 7.16 -1.05
N PHE A 14 -3.43 7.29 -1.85
CA PHE A 14 -4.81 7.32 -1.34
C PHE A 14 -5.20 5.99 -0.70
N THR A 15 -4.85 4.87 -1.34
CA THR A 15 -5.12 3.55 -0.77
C THR A 15 -4.27 3.28 0.46
N HIS A 16 -3.04 3.80 0.49
CA HIS A 16 -2.19 3.70 1.67
C HIS A 16 -2.86 4.34 2.90
N VAL A 17 -3.38 5.55 2.74
CA VAL A 17 -4.14 6.24 3.79
C VAL A 17 -5.38 5.45 4.19
N GLY A 18 -6.16 4.99 3.22
CA GLY A 18 -7.39 4.25 3.47
C GLY A 18 -7.16 2.95 4.23
N LEU A 19 -6.17 2.17 3.82
CA LEU A 19 -5.82 0.91 4.46
C LEU A 19 -5.33 1.11 5.89
N HIS A 20 -4.44 2.10 6.11
CA HIS A 20 -3.98 2.44 7.46
C HIS A 20 -5.14 2.86 8.36
N THR A 21 -6.07 3.66 7.83
CA THR A 21 -7.22 4.12 8.59
C THR A 21 -8.12 2.96 9.01
N LEU A 22 -8.37 2.01 8.12
CA LEU A 22 -9.16 0.81 8.44
C LEU A 22 -8.48 -0.04 9.51
N ILE A 23 -7.19 -0.26 9.37
CA ILE A 23 -6.40 -1.07 10.32
C ILE A 23 -6.37 -0.39 11.70
N ASP A 24 -6.14 0.92 11.73
CA ASP A 24 -6.12 1.69 12.97
C ASP A 24 -7.48 1.64 13.68
N ARG A 25 -8.58 1.80 12.93
CA ARG A 25 -9.93 1.70 13.49
C ARG A 25 -10.22 0.33 14.07
N ARG A 26 -9.81 -0.72 13.36
CA ARG A 26 -9.94 -2.11 13.85
C ARG A 26 -9.18 -2.29 15.16
N SER A 27 -7.96 -1.79 15.21
CA SER A 27 -7.10 -1.87 16.39
C SER A 27 -7.65 -1.08 17.57
N GLU A 28 -8.12 0.14 17.34
CA GLU A 28 -8.73 0.99 18.38
C GLU A 28 -9.94 0.34 19.03
N ARG A 29 -10.68 -0.47 18.28
CA ARG A 29 -11.85 -1.20 18.79
C ARG A 29 -11.49 -2.54 19.41
N GLY A 30 -10.21 -2.88 19.48
CA GLY A 30 -9.75 -4.16 20.02
C GLY A 30 -10.16 -5.37 19.18
N LEU A 31 -10.43 -5.18 17.90
CA LEU A 31 -10.90 -6.23 17.02
C LEU A 31 -9.74 -6.81 16.19
N SER A 32 -9.82 -8.11 15.91
CA SER A 32 -8.89 -8.78 14.98
C SER A 32 -9.48 -8.95 13.58
N GLN A 33 -10.75 -8.61 13.42
CA GLN A 33 -11.50 -8.76 12.17
C GLN A 33 -12.28 -7.48 11.87
N PRO A 34 -12.63 -7.22 10.59
CA PRO A 34 -12.30 -8.02 9.42
C PRO A 34 -10.82 -7.88 9.03
N ARG A 35 -10.27 -8.92 8.42
CA ARG A 35 -8.97 -8.83 7.76
C ARG A 35 -9.18 -8.25 6.36
N LEU A 36 -8.16 -7.54 5.87
CA LEU A 36 -8.19 -6.97 4.53
C LEU A 36 -7.51 -7.93 3.56
N ARG A 37 -8.25 -8.40 2.57
CA ARG A 37 -7.68 -9.15 1.45
C ARG A 37 -7.40 -8.16 0.34
N ILE A 38 -6.15 -7.72 0.27
CA ILE A 38 -5.76 -6.65 -0.65
C ILE A 38 -5.37 -7.29 -1.99
N ARG A 39 -6.20 -7.05 -3.00
CA ARG A 39 -6.04 -7.60 -4.34
C ARG A 39 -5.34 -6.58 -5.24
N ALA A 40 -4.56 -7.09 -6.18
CA ALA A 40 -3.82 -6.25 -7.10
C ALA A 40 -4.74 -5.45 -8.04
N TRP A 41 -4.48 -4.16 -8.14
CA TRP A 41 -5.05 -3.29 -9.16
C TRP A 41 -3.92 -2.41 -9.69
N PRO A 42 -3.04 -2.96 -10.56
CA PRO A 42 -1.83 -2.25 -10.97
C PRO A 42 -2.14 -1.11 -11.94
N LEU A 43 -2.07 0.12 -11.45
CA LEU A 43 -2.36 1.31 -12.25
C LEU A 43 -1.44 1.46 -13.44
N GLU A 44 -0.20 0.99 -13.35
CA GLU A 44 0.72 1.03 -14.48
C GLU A 44 0.24 0.19 -15.66
N LEU A 45 -0.49 -0.90 -15.41
CA LEU A 45 -1.10 -1.71 -16.47
C LEU A 45 -2.41 -1.09 -16.95
N VAL A 46 -3.22 -0.55 -16.02
CA VAL A 46 -4.50 0.08 -16.35
C VAL A 46 -4.28 1.33 -17.20
N ASN A 47 -3.28 2.15 -16.84
CA ASN A 47 -2.97 3.40 -17.52
C ASN A 47 -1.98 3.25 -18.68
N GLY A 48 -1.33 2.10 -18.81
CA GLY A 48 -0.36 1.82 -19.86
C GLY A 48 0.98 2.48 -19.66
N GLN A 49 1.28 2.99 -18.47
CA GLN A 49 2.56 3.63 -18.15
C GLN A 49 2.80 3.62 -16.63
N PRO A 50 4.08 3.70 -16.21
CA PRO A 50 4.42 3.82 -14.79
C PRO A 50 3.84 5.08 -14.17
N LEU A 51 3.63 5.04 -12.84
CA LEU A 51 3.18 6.21 -12.09
C LEU A 51 4.31 7.25 -12.00
N ASP A 52 3.94 8.52 -12.13
CA ASP A 52 4.89 9.64 -12.05
C ASP A 52 5.18 9.97 -10.59
N ALA A 53 6.44 9.80 -10.18
CA ALA A 53 6.87 10.04 -8.80
C ALA A 53 6.58 11.47 -8.31
N HIS A 54 6.75 12.48 -9.18
CA HIS A 54 6.48 13.87 -8.80
C HIS A 54 4.99 14.12 -8.59
N HIS A 55 4.14 13.53 -9.40
CA HIS A 55 2.70 13.61 -9.22
C HIS A 55 2.27 12.94 -7.92
N ILE A 56 2.82 11.76 -7.64
CA ILE A 56 2.55 11.05 -6.38
C ILE A 56 3.02 11.89 -5.18
N GLY A 57 4.19 12.51 -5.28
CA GLY A 57 4.69 13.42 -4.24
C GLY A 57 3.76 14.59 -3.96
N ALA A 58 3.15 15.18 -4.99
CA ALA A 58 2.17 16.25 -4.82
C ALA A 58 0.91 15.76 -4.13
N GLU A 59 0.41 14.56 -4.46
CA GLU A 59 -0.72 13.94 -3.79
C GLU A 59 -0.42 13.69 -2.31
N ILE A 60 0.77 13.21 -1.99
CA ILE A 60 1.21 12.97 -0.61
C ILE A 60 1.24 14.27 0.18
N THR A 61 1.76 15.35 -0.40
CA THR A 61 1.77 16.66 0.26
C THR A 61 0.36 17.09 0.63
N ALA A 62 -0.59 16.92 -0.27
CA ALA A 62 -1.99 17.24 -0.02
C ALA A 62 -2.60 16.37 1.08
N LEU A 63 -2.34 15.06 1.06
CA LEU A 63 -2.84 14.12 2.05
C LEU A 63 -2.29 14.40 3.45
N ARG A 64 -1.02 14.75 3.56
CA ARG A 64 -0.42 15.13 4.84
C ARG A 64 -1.01 16.42 5.39
N ALA A 65 -1.30 17.37 4.51
CA ALA A 65 -1.86 18.65 4.92
C ALA A 65 -3.31 18.56 5.41
N SER A 66 -4.11 17.64 4.83
CA SER A 66 -5.56 17.66 5.04
C SER A 66 -6.14 16.41 5.70
N VAL A 67 -5.43 15.26 5.70
CA VAL A 67 -6.01 13.99 6.14
C VAL A 67 -5.16 13.26 7.19
N ARG A 68 -3.89 12.94 6.85
CA ARG A 68 -3.02 12.12 7.70
C ARG A 68 -1.62 12.72 7.79
N PRO A 69 -1.41 13.70 8.67
CA PRO A 69 -0.07 14.30 8.84
C PRO A 69 0.97 13.37 9.45
N ASP A 70 0.54 12.24 10.02
CA ASP A 70 1.39 11.24 10.67
C ASP A 70 1.95 10.18 9.69
N LEU A 71 1.46 10.13 8.45
CA LEU A 71 1.94 9.18 7.46
C LEU A 71 2.93 9.82 6.49
N PHE A 72 3.65 8.99 5.74
CA PHE A 72 4.59 9.36 4.68
C PHE A 72 5.89 10.04 5.16
N ASP A 73 6.27 9.85 6.41
CA ASP A 73 7.45 10.51 6.98
C ASP A 73 8.76 10.22 6.23
N GLY A 74 8.92 8.99 5.73
CA GLY A 74 10.13 8.59 5.04
C GLY A 74 10.03 8.60 3.51
N PHE A 75 8.92 9.06 2.94
CA PHE A 75 8.73 9.03 1.50
C PHE A 75 9.76 9.88 0.77
N SER A 76 10.29 9.34 -0.34
CA SER A 76 11.24 10.05 -1.21
C SER A 76 10.85 9.85 -2.67
N VAL A 77 10.76 10.95 -3.40
CA VAL A 77 10.56 10.94 -4.85
C VAL A 77 11.72 10.21 -5.55
N ASP A 78 12.94 10.37 -5.04
CA ASP A 78 14.15 9.83 -5.65
C ASP A 78 14.22 8.29 -5.61
N THR A 79 13.54 7.68 -4.65
CA THR A 79 13.53 6.22 -4.48
C THR A 79 12.19 5.59 -4.84
N PHE A 80 11.29 6.37 -5.43
CA PHE A 80 9.98 5.86 -5.81
C PHE A 80 10.14 4.77 -6.89
N PRO A 81 9.49 3.58 -6.69
CA PRO A 81 9.67 2.46 -7.61
C PRO A 81 9.17 2.77 -9.02
N SER A 82 9.92 2.29 -10.04
CA SER A 82 9.48 2.41 -11.43
C SER A 82 8.40 1.40 -11.79
N THR A 83 8.23 0.35 -10.97
CA THR A 83 7.20 -0.66 -11.19
C THR A 83 6.73 -1.24 -9.85
N SER A 84 5.47 -1.66 -9.81
CA SER A 84 4.87 -2.39 -8.69
C SER A 84 4.85 -3.90 -8.90
N MET A 85 5.28 -4.39 -10.07
CA MET A 85 5.04 -5.78 -10.46
C MET A 85 5.75 -6.80 -9.56
N VAL A 86 6.99 -6.53 -9.13
CA VAL A 86 7.71 -7.41 -8.20
C VAL A 86 6.97 -7.50 -6.87
N ALA A 87 6.53 -6.35 -6.36
CA ALA A 87 5.78 -6.31 -5.10
C ALA A 87 4.44 -7.06 -5.22
N PHE A 88 3.73 -6.91 -6.32
CA PHE A 88 2.49 -7.66 -6.54
C PHE A 88 2.73 -9.17 -6.60
N ALA A 89 3.86 -9.61 -7.16
CA ALA A 89 4.21 -11.03 -7.15
C ALA A 89 4.39 -11.56 -5.71
N LEU A 90 5.00 -10.77 -4.83
CA LEU A 90 5.16 -11.12 -3.42
C LEU A 90 3.81 -11.18 -2.70
N THR A 91 2.93 -10.21 -2.94
CA THR A 91 1.59 -10.22 -2.34
C THR A 91 0.78 -11.42 -2.82
N ALA A 92 0.88 -11.79 -4.09
CA ALA A 92 0.22 -12.97 -4.63
C ALA A 92 0.74 -14.25 -3.97
N ALA A 93 2.04 -14.35 -3.74
CA ALA A 93 2.63 -15.50 -3.06
C ALA A 93 2.12 -15.61 -1.61
N ALA A 94 2.04 -14.49 -0.90
CA ALA A 94 1.51 -14.46 0.46
C ALA A 94 0.03 -14.86 0.49
N ASP A 95 -0.76 -14.39 -0.47
CA ASP A 95 -2.18 -14.73 -0.55
C ASP A 95 -2.39 -16.24 -0.80
N ARG A 96 -1.52 -16.86 -1.60
CA ARG A 96 -1.60 -18.31 -1.88
C ARG A 96 -1.32 -19.20 -0.67
N THR A 97 -0.74 -18.67 0.40
CA THR A 97 -0.54 -19.44 1.64
C THR A 97 -1.86 -19.78 2.34
N GLY A 98 -2.92 -19.03 2.04
CA GLY A 98 -4.21 -19.20 2.70
C GLY A 98 -4.27 -18.57 4.09
N ASP A 99 -3.21 -17.89 4.53
CA ASP A 99 -3.16 -17.20 5.83
C ASP A 99 -3.53 -15.71 5.63
N PRO A 100 -4.74 -15.28 6.03
CA PRO A 100 -5.18 -13.92 5.80
C PRO A 100 -4.42 -12.87 6.62
N VAL A 101 -3.87 -13.27 7.77
CA VAL A 101 -3.05 -12.37 8.60
C VAL A 101 -1.72 -12.10 7.91
N LEU A 102 -1.06 -13.15 7.43
CA LEU A 102 0.20 -13.02 6.70
C LEU A 102 0.02 -12.22 5.42
N ALA A 103 -1.04 -12.48 4.66
CA ALA A 103 -1.31 -11.77 3.42
C ALA A 103 -1.49 -10.26 3.66
N GLU A 104 -2.23 -9.88 4.70
CA GLU A 104 -2.42 -8.48 5.06
C GLU A 104 -1.10 -7.85 5.49
N GLU A 105 -0.31 -8.52 6.32
CA GLU A 105 0.98 -8.02 6.81
C GLU A 105 1.97 -7.79 5.67
N VAL A 106 2.07 -8.72 4.73
CA VAL A 106 2.95 -8.55 3.56
C VAL A 106 2.50 -7.38 2.70
N GLY A 107 1.21 -7.28 2.42
CA GLY A 107 0.66 -6.17 1.64
C GLY A 107 0.94 -4.81 2.27
N MET A 108 0.80 -4.71 3.57
CA MET A 108 1.07 -3.46 4.30
C MET A 108 2.56 -3.18 4.43
N ALA A 109 3.39 -4.21 4.65
CA ALA A 109 4.84 -4.04 4.74
C ALA A 109 5.44 -3.46 3.47
N LEU A 110 4.97 -3.91 2.30
CA LEU A 110 5.44 -3.39 1.01
C LEU A 110 5.03 -1.93 0.82
N ARG A 111 3.81 -1.56 1.19
CA ARG A 111 3.34 -0.17 1.13
C ARG A 111 4.11 0.71 2.10
N ASN A 112 4.35 0.26 3.30
CA ASN A 112 5.14 0.99 4.29
C ASN A 112 6.58 1.16 3.85
N ALA A 113 7.17 0.17 3.18
CA ALA A 113 8.53 0.28 2.65
C ALA A 113 8.65 1.47 1.69
N VAL A 114 7.68 1.66 0.81
CA VAL A 114 7.67 2.80 -0.13
C VAL A 114 7.34 4.11 0.57
N PHE A 115 6.21 4.13 1.29
CA PHE A 115 5.61 5.39 1.74
C PHE A 115 6.10 5.86 3.10
N GLU A 116 6.54 4.94 3.96
CA GLU A 116 7.05 5.30 5.29
C GLU A 116 8.56 5.22 5.40
N GLU A 117 9.21 4.37 4.60
CA GLU A 117 10.66 4.13 4.69
C GLU A 117 11.45 4.63 3.48
N GLY A 118 10.79 5.01 2.40
CA GLY A 118 11.45 5.53 1.20
C GLY A 118 12.30 4.52 0.45
N LEU A 119 11.90 3.24 0.45
CA LEU A 119 12.63 2.17 -0.23
C LEU A 119 12.08 1.93 -1.64
N ASP A 120 12.97 1.59 -2.56
CA ASP A 120 12.58 1.16 -3.91
C ASP A 120 12.35 -0.35 -3.92
N ILE A 121 11.09 -0.76 -3.93
CA ILE A 121 10.70 -2.17 -3.97
C ILE A 121 10.57 -2.70 -5.40
N GLY A 122 10.86 -1.88 -6.39
CA GLY A 122 10.85 -2.27 -7.80
C GLY A 122 12.17 -2.86 -8.29
N LEU A 123 13.21 -2.80 -7.47
CA LEU A 123 14.51 -3.40 -7.79
C LEU A 123 14.45 -4.91 -7.63
N SER A 124 14.99 -5.61 -8.61
CA SER A 124 15.05 -7.07 -8.61
C SER A 124 16.39 -7.57 -8.04
#